data_61726fd66e0367d9c2e190ee7dc490fc
#
_entry.id   61726fd66e0367d9c2e190ee7dc490fc
#
_cell.length_a   1.000
_cell.length_b   1.000
_cell.length_c   1.000
_cell.angle_alpha   90.00
_cell.angle_beta   90.00
_cell.angle_gamma   90.00
#
_symmetry.space_group_name_H-M   'P 1'
#
loop_
_entity.id
_entity.type
_entity.pdbx_description
1 polymer ?
#
loop_
_entity_poly.entity_id
_entity_poly.type
_entity_poly.pdbx_seq_one_letter_code
_entity_poly.pdbx_strand_id
1 'polypeptide(L)'
;MKKTFLSLLFIALSLFAFAQDYNKFQMQRATMFSNYIAEELELNESDQKFVYDVMLARVYNSNAKIKSENLTAQQDKQAVYSAEYKVAQQKLADKFGAKMARKMMSLSNDARKKADNK
;
A
#
# COMPACT_ATOMS: atom_id res chain seq x y z
N MET A 1 11.87 -14.06 24.33
CA MET A 1 12.73 -12.86 24.22
C MET A 1 13.67 -12.90 23.04
N LYS A 2 14.27 -14.03 22.70
CA LYS A 2 15.08 -14.13 21.47
C LYS A 2 14.31 -13.85 20.20
N LYS A 3 13.01 -14.20 20.17
CA LYS A 3 12.14 -13.94 19.01
C LYS A 3 11.89 -12.47 18.80
N THR A 4 11.80 -11.67 19.85
CA THR A 4 11.56 -10.23 19.75
C THR A 4 12.78 -9.50 19.18
N PHE A 5 13.97 -9.93 19.55
CA PHE A 5 15.21 -9.35 19.06
C PHE A 5 15.39 -9.61 17.55
N LEU A 6 15.10 -10.85 17.13
CA LEU A 6 15.19 -11.22 15.72
C LEU A 6 14.18 -10.46 14.86
N SER A 7 12.98 -10.23 15.40
CA SER A 7 11.94 -9.48 14.70
C SER A 7 12.35 -8.03 14.49
N LEU A 8 12.97 -7.41 15.47
CA LEU A 8 13.44 -6.02 15.35
C LEU A 8 14.55 -5.88 14.32
N LEU A 9 15.47 -6.84 14.28
CA LEU A 9 16.54 -6.84 13.29
C LEU A 9 15.98 -7.00 11.88
N PHE A 10 15.01 -7.89 11.70
CA PHE A 10 14.38 -8.13 10.41
C PHE A 10 13.63 -6.90 9.91
N ILE A 11 12.90 -6.22 10.79
CA ILE A 11 12.16 -5.00 10.46
C ILE A 11 13.13 -3.89 10.04
N ALA A 12 14.25 -3.73 10.75
CA ALA A 12 15.24 -2.71 10.42
C ALA A 12 15.83 -2.95 9.02
N LEU A 13 16.13 -4.21 8.69
CA LEU A 13 16.66 -4.57 7.38
C LEU A 13 15.64 -4.32 6.28
N SER A 14 14.37 -4.65 6.53
CA SER A 14 13.30 -4.42 5.57
C SER A 14 13.09 -2.94 5.28
N LEU A 15 13.09 -2.10 6.31
CA LEU A 15 12.95 -0.66 6.15
C LEU A 15 14.08 -0.06 5.35
N PHE A 16 15.31 -0.53 5.61
CA PHE A 16 16.49 -0.03 4.90
C PHE A 16 16.45 -0.41 3.42
N ALA A 17 16.03 -1.63 3.10
CA ALA A 17 15.93 -2.09 1.72
C ALA A 17 14.87 -1.31 0.93
N PHE A 18 13.72 -1.01 1.54
CA PHE A 18 12.63 -0.33 0.86
C PHE A 18 12.90 1.16 0.65
N ALA A 19 13.64 1.81 1.54
CA ALA A 19 13.87 3.26 1.48
C ALA A 19 14.61 3.70 0.21
N GLN A 20 15.30 2.78 -0.47
CA GLN A 20 16.11 3.11 -1.65
C GLN A 20 15.38 2.98 -2.98
N ASP A 21 14.25 2.28 -3.01
CA ASP A 21 13.61 1.89 -4.27
C ASP A 21 12.37 2.69 -4.63
N TYR A 22 11.83 3.45 -3.68
CA TYR A 22 10.63 4.25 -3.94
C TYR A 22 10.97 5.50 -4.73
N ASN A 23 10.22 5.75 -5.81
CA ASN A 23 10.35 7.00 -6.54
C ASN A 23 9.31 8.01 -6.08
N LYS A 24 9.49 9.25 -6.54
CA LYS A 24 8.64 10.37 -6.16
C LYS A 24 7.17 10.13 -6.54
N PHE A 25 6.93 9.58 -7.71
CA PHE A 25 5.58 9.29 -8.19
C PHE A 25 4.86 8.27 -7.29
N GLN A 26 5.57 7.22 -6.89
CA GLN A 26 5.01 6.20 -6.01
C GLN A 26 4.65 6.78 -4.64
N MET A 27 5.53 7.61 -4.09
CA MET A 27 5.29 8.28 -2.80
C MET A 27 4.11 9.25 -2.88
N GLN A 28 3.99 10.00 -3.97
CA GLN A 28 2.85 10.91 -4.16
C GLN A 28 1.53 10.17 -4.25
N ARG A 29 1.53 9.04 -4.93
CA ARG A 29 0.32 8.22 -5.06
C ARG A 29 -0.09 7.62 -3.72
N ALA A 30 0.87 7.12 -2.95
CA ALA A 30 0.59 6.60 -1.60
C ALA A 30 0.09 7.71 -0.67
N THR A 31 0.64 8.91 -0.78
CA THR A 31 0.20 10.08 -0.03
C THR A 31 -1.26 10.42 -0.37
N MET A 32 -1.61 10.39 -1.64
CA MET A 32 -2.98 10.66 -2.09
C MET A 32 -3.97 9.68 -1.46
N PHE A 33 -3.67 8.39 -1.52
CA PHE A 33 -4.53 7.36 -0.94
C PHE A 33 -4.65 7.53 0.58
N SER A 34 -3.53 7.68 1.28
CA SER A 34 -3.53 7.73 2.74
C SER A 34 -4.20 9.00 3.27
N ASN A 35 -3.98 10.14 2.61
CA ASN A 35 -4.61 11.40 3.01
C ASN A 35 -6.13 11.32 2.87
N TYR A 36 -6.61 10.78 1.74
CA TYR A 36 -8.05 10.66 1.51
C TYR A 36 -8.69 9.74 2.54
N ILE A 37 -8.08 8.58 2.79
CA ILE A 37 -8.60 7.62 3.78
C ILE A 37 -8.57 8.23 5.19
N ALA A 38 -7.47 8.91 5.53
CA ALA A 38 -7.32 9.53 6.85
C ALA A 38 -8.37 10.62 7.10
N GLU A 39 -8.66 11.43 6.09
CA GLU A 39 -9.69 12.48 6.20
C GLU A 39 -11.08 11.87 6.38
N GLU A 40 -11.41 10.88 5.55
CA GLU A 40 -12.74 10.26 5.59
C GLU A 40 -13.01 9.49 6.87
N LEU A 41 -11.97 8.87 7.45
CA LEU A 41 -12.11 8.03 8.63
C LEU A 41 -11.57 8.70 9.90
N GLU A 42 -11.08 9.92 9.79
CA GLU A 42 -10.53 10.68 10.93
C GLU A 42 -9.43 9.90 11.66
N LEU A 43 -8.48 9.37 10.89
CA LEU A 43 -7.39 8.58 11.45
C LEU A 43 -6.37 9.45 12.17
N ASN A 44 -5.78 8.89 13.25
CA ASN A 44 -4.65 9.55 13.91
C ASN A 44 -3.38 9.37 13.06
N GLU A 45 -2.30 10.06 13.45
CA GLU A 45 -1.05 10.06 12.68
C GLU A 45 -0.45 8.65 12.53
N SER A 46 -0.51 7.85 13.59
CA SER A 46 0.03 6.50 13.59
C SER A 46 -0.72 5.60 12.61
N ASP A 47 -2.03 5.66 12.61
CA ASP A 47 -2.86 4.87 11.71
C ASP A 47 -2.73 5.36 10.27
N GLN A 48 -2.65 6.68 10.07
CA GLN A 48 -2.42 7.25 8.74
C GLN A 48 -1.09 6.77 8.16
N LYS A 49 -0.03 6.75 8.98
CA LYS A 49 1.26 6.25 8.55
C LYS A 49 1.22 4.77 8.18
N PHE A 50 0.50 3.97 8.93
CA PHE A 50 0.32 2.56 8.61
C PHE A 50 -0.36 2.39 7.25
N VAL A 51 -1.43 3.14 7.02
CA VAL A 51 -2.15 3.12 5.73
C VAL A 51 -1.22 3.58 4.60
N TYR A 52 -0.43 4.63 4.84
CA TYR A 52 0.55 5.11 3.87
C TYR A 52 1.53 4.01 3.49
N ASP A 53 2.10 3.32 4.48
CA ASP A 53 3.07 2.25 4.23
C ASP A 53 2.45 1.11 3.43
N VAL A 54 1.19 0.73 3.73
CA VAL A 54 0.47 -0.31 2.99
C VAL A 54 0.24 0.12 1.53
N MET A 55 -0.18 1.35 1.32
CA MET A 55 -0.44 1.86 -0.03
C MET A 55 0.84 2.02 -0.83
N LEU A 56 1.93 2.46 -0.19
CA LEU A 56 3.23 2.57 -0.86
C LEU A 56 3.73 1.21 -1.32
N ALA A 57 3.63 0.19 -0.45
CA ALA A 57 4.00 -1.17 -0.82
C ALA A 57 3.15 -1.69 -1.98
N ARG A 58 1.86 -1.40 -1.97
CA ARG A 58 0.95 -1.80 -3.04
C ARG A 58 1.38 -1.22 -4.39
N VAL A 59 1.65 0.07 -4.43
CA VAL A 59 2.07 0.76 -5.66
C VAL A 59 3.43 0.24 -6.12
N TYR A 60 4.38 0.16 -5.20
CA TYR A 60 5.74 -0.29 -5.51
C TYR A 60 5.76 -1.72 -6.02
N ASN A 61 5.10 -2.64 -5.31
CA ASN A 61 5.13 -4.06 -5.68
C ASN A 61 4.45 -4.31 -7.02
N SER A 62 3.34 -3.59 -7.30
CA SER A 62 2.67 -3.69 -8.59
C SER A 62 3.60 -3.27 -9.72
N ASN A 63 4.24 -2.12 -9.59
CA ASN A 63 5.13 -1.59 -10.61
C ASN A 63 6.36 -2.47 -10.79
N ALA A 64 6.94 -2.95 -9.69
CA ALA A 64 8.12 -3.80 -9.72
C ALA A 64 7.84 -5.11 -10.45
N LYS A 65 6.70 -5.72 -10.18
CA LYS A 65 6.33 -6.98 -10.81
C LYS A 65 6.05 -6.81 -12.31
N ILE A 66 5.31 -5.76 -12.67
CA ILE A 66 5.02 -5.46 -14.07
C ILE A 66 6.33 -5.25 -14.84
N LYS A 67 7.27 -4.53 -14.26
CA LYS A 67 8.55 -4.25 -14.88
C LYS A 67 9.44 -5.49 -14.97
N SER A 68 9.56 -6.26 -13.89
CA SER A 68 10.44 -7.43 -13.83
C SER A 68 9.98 -8.55 -14.76
N GLU A 69 8.67 -8.69 -14.97
CA GLU A 69 8.11 -9.70 -15.86
C GLU A 69 7.80 -9.17 -17.26
N ASN A 70 8.14 -7.91 -17.53
CA ASN A 70 7.91 -7.25 -18.83
C ASN A 70 6.47 -7.36 -19.31
N LEU A 71 5.53 -7.15 -18.40
CA LEU A 71 4.10 -7.26 -18.73
C LEU A 71 3.65 -6.04 -19.53
N THR A 72 3.08 -6.29 -20.69
CA THR A 72 2.57 -5.22 -21.58
C THR A 72 1.07 -5.33 -21.79
N ALA A 73 0.52 -6.55 -21.75
CA ALA A 73 -0.92 -6.75 -21.91
C ALA A 73 -1.68 -6.22 -20.71
N GLN A 74 -2.77 -5.49 -20.96
CA GLN A 74 -3.60 -4.90 -19.92
C GLN A 74 -4.14 -5.97 -18.97
N GLN A 75 -4.53 -7.12 -19.51
CA GLN A 75 -5.05 -8.23 -18.72
C GLN A 75 -4.03 -8.73 -17.69
N ASP A 76 -2.76 -8.83 -18.08
CA ASP A 76 -1.68 -9.29 -17.20
C ASP A 76 -1.40 -8.26 -16.11
N LYS A 77 -1.43 -6.97 -16.45
CA LYS A 77 -1.25 -5.90 -15.47
C LYS A 77 -2.40 -5.88 -14.47
N GLN A 78 -3.62 -6.10 -14.92
CA GLN A 78 -4.79 -6.15 -14.04
C GLN A 78 -4.70 -7.30 -13.04
N ALA A 79 -4.14 -8.43 -13.45
CA ALA A 79 -3.93 -9.56 -12.55
C ALA A 79 -2.97 -9.19 -11.42
N VAL A 80 -1.90 -8.43 -11.73
CA VAL A 80 -0.95 -7.93 -10.74
C VAL A 80 -1.64 -6.97 -9.77
N TYR A 81 -2.39 -6.01 -10.30
CA TYR A 81 -3.10 -5.02 -9.47
C TYR A 81 -4.10 -5.70 -8.54
N SER A 82 -4.83 -6.70 -9.04
CA SER A 82 -5.77 -7.47 -8.23
C SER A 82 -5.08 -8.21 -7.09
N ALA A 83 -3.95 -8.85 -7.39
CA ALA A 83 -3.19 -9.58 -6.38
C ALA A 83 -2.67 -8.66 -5.29
N GLU A 84 -2.11 -7.50 -5.68
CA GLU A 84 -1.59 -6.53 -4.73
C GLU A 84 -2.69 -5.84 -3.93
N TYR A 85 -3.86 -5.67 -4.54
CA TYR A 85 -5.05 -5.18 -3.85
C TYR A 85 -5.42 -6.10 -2.68
N LYS A 86 -5.43 -7.40 -2.92
CA LYS A 86 -5.74 -8.40 -1.90
C LYS A 86 -4.71 -8.41 -0.77
N VAL A 87 -3.43 -8.28 -1.13
CA VAL A 87 -2.36 -8.20 -0.12
C VAL A 87 -2.53 -6.97 0.76
N ALA A 88 -2.80 -5.82 0.15
CA ALA A 88 -3.02 -4.57 0.90
C ALA A 88 -4.24 -4.70 1.83
N GLN A 89 -5.34 -5.25 1.31
CA GLN A 89 -6.55 -5.45 2.10
C GLN A 89 -6.28 -6.36 3.30
N GLN A 90 -5.52 -7.43 3.11
CA GLN A 90 -5.19 -8.35 4.19
C GLN A 90 -4.36 -7.67 5.27
N LYS A 91 -3.38 -6.85 4.89
CA LYS A 91 -2.56 -6.11 5.85
C LYS A 91 -3.41 -5.15 6.67
N LEU A 92 -4.34 -4.47 6.03
CA LEU A 92 -5.26 -3.56 6.72
C LEU A 92 -6.22 -4.33 7.62
N ALA A 93 -6.69 -5.51 7.17
CA ALA A 93 -7.59 -6.35 7.97
C ALA A 93 -6.90 -6.87 9.23
N ASP A 94 -5.62 -7.21 9.12
CA ASP A 94 -4.85 -7.71 10.26
C ASP A 94 -4.74 -6.66 11.38
N LYS A 95 -4.71 -5.38 11.01
CA LYS A 95 -4.61 -4.29 11.99
C LYS A 95 -5.97 -3.73 12.40
N PHE A 96 -6.86 -3.50 11.45
CA PHE A 96 -8.10 -2.75 11.66
C PHE A 96 -9.36 -3.61 11.62
N GLY A 97 -9.25 -4.88 11.25
CA GLY A 97 -10.39 -5.76 11.06
C GLY A 97 -10.87 -5.77 9.61
N ALA A 98 -11.56 -6.84 9.23
CA ALA A 98 -11.99 -7.07 7.84
C ALA A 98 -12.93 -5.98 7.31
N LYS A 99 -13.89 -5.55 8.15
CA LYS A 99 -14.87 -4.53 7.75
C LYS A 99 -14.21 -3.20 7.45
N MET A 100 -13.32 -2.76 8.35
CA MET A 100 -12.61 -1.50 8.17
C MET A 100 -11.66 -1.57 6.96
N ALA A 101 -11.00 -2.71 6.78
CA ALA A 101 -10.10 -2.90 5.64
C ALA A 101 -10.85 -2.75 4.31
N ARG A 102 -12.04 -3.35 4.19
CA ARG A 102 -12.86 -3.20 2.97
C ARG A 102 -13.24 -1.75 2.74
N LYS A 103 -13.59 -1.04 3.80
CA LYS A 103 -13.93 0.38 3.70
C LYS A 103 -12.73 1.21 3.23
N MET A 104 -11.56 0.95 3.79
CA MET A 104 -10.32 1.64 3.40
C MET A 104 -9.97 1.39 1.94
N MET A 105 -10.10 0.15 1.48
CA MET A 105 -9.83 -0.17 0.07
C MET A 105 -10.83 0.49 -0.87
N SER A 106 -12.09 0.54 -0.47
CA SER A 106 -13.13 1.25 -1.23
C SER A 106 -12.79 2.75 -1.34
N LEU A 107 -12.34 3.35 -0.25
CA LEU A 107 -11.94 4.75 -0.25
C LEU A 107 -10.70 4.99 -1.12
N SER A 108 -9.78 4.03 -1.18
CA SER A 108 -8.63 4.14 -2.08
C SER A 108 -9.07 4.15 -3.54
N ASN A 109 -10.07 3.36 -3.89
CA ASN A 109 -10.65 3.37 -5.24
C ASN A 109 -11.31 4.71 -5.56
N ASP A 110 -12.02 5.29 -4.59
CA ASP A 110 -12.63 6.62 -4.75
C ASP A 110 -11.58 7.70 -4.96
N ALA A 111 -10.49 7.64 -4.20
CA ALA A 111 -9.39 8.59 -4.34
C ALA A 111 -8.78 8.52 -5.74
N ARG A 112 -8.60 7.31 -6.26
CA ARG A 112 -8.07 7.12 -7.62
C ARG A 112 -9.01 7.70 -8.67
N LYS A 113 -10.30 7.46 -8.54
CA LYS A 113 -11.30 7.99 -9.47
C LYS A 113 -11.31 9.51 -9.48
N LYS A 114 -11.20 10.13 -8.30
CA LYS A 114 -11.14 11.59 -8.21
C LYS A 114 -9.89 12.15 -8.89
N ALA A 115 -8.76 11.48 -8.72
CA ALA A 115 -7.51 11.90 -9.36
C ALA A 115 -7.59 11.76 -10.89
N ASP A 116 -8.19 10.68 -11.38
CA ASP A 116 -8.31 10.40 -12.81
C ASP A 116 -9.31 11.34 -13.51
N ASN A 117 -10.26 11.92 -12.77
CA ASN A 117 -11.30 12.80 -13.31
C ASN A 117 -10.91 14.29 -13.31
N LYS A 118 -9.69 14.61 -12.93
CA LYS A 118 -9.16 15.96 -13.03
C LYS A 118 -8.50 16.19 -14.41
#